data_ca06871949659430f6ed13ff9977cfd3
#
_entry.id   ca06871949659430f6ed13ff9977cfd3
#
_cell.length_a   1.000
_cell.length_b   1.000
_cell.length_c   1.000
_cell.angle_alpha   90.00
_cell.angle_beta   90.00
_cell.angle_gamma   90.00
#
_symmetry.space_group_name_H-M   'P 1'
#
loop_
_entity.id
_entity.type
_entity.pdbx_description
1 polymer ?
#
loop_
_entity_poly.entity_id
_entity_poly.type
_entity_poly.pdbx_seq_one_letter_code
_entity_poly.pdbx_strand_id
1 'polypeptide(L)'
;SLPAESVDLIFADPPYNLQLKGDLHRPDNSRVDAVDDDWDQFSSFAAYDAFTNAWLKAARRLLKPDGAIWVIGSYHNIFRVGAALQNHSYWILNDVVWRKANPMPNFRGKRFTNAHETMIWASKSENSKYTFNYDALKALNEGIQMRSDWLLPICNGHERLKNDQGDKAHPTQKPESLLHRNL
;
A
#
# COMPACT_ATOMS: atom_id res chain seq x y z
N SER A 1 -9.49 20.32 10.61
CA SER A 1 -9.94 18.93 10.37
C SER A 1 -10.94 18.91 9.22
N LEU A 2 -10.92 17.88 8.36
CA LEU A 2 -11.89 17.74 7.29
C LEU A 2 -13.29 17.40 7.86
N PRO A 3 -14.38 17.87 7.21
CA PRO A 3 -15.74 17.48 7.58
C PRO A 3 -15.96 15.98 7.48
N ALA A 4 -16.92 15.44 8.23
CA ALA A 4 -17.36 14.06 8.03
C ALA A 4 -18.00 13.91 6.64
N GLU A 5 -17.90 12.71 6.05
CA GLU A 5 -18.53 12.35 4.75
C GLU A 5 -18.20 13.34 3.62
N SER A 6 -16.93 13.79 3.56
CA SER A 6 -16.46 14.77 2.58
C SER A 6 -15.51 14.19 1.52
N VAL A 7 -15.10 12.93 1.66
CA VAL A 7 -14.09 12.29 0.82
C VAL A 7 -14.70 11.13 0.04
N ASP A 8 -14.49 11.11 -1.27
CA ASP A 8 -14.98 10.06 -2.16
C ASP A 8 -14.06 8.84 -2.17
N LEU A 9 -12.74 9.07 -2.14
CA LEU A 9 -11.72 8.03 -2.25
C LEU A 9 -10.56 8.32 -1.29
N ILE A 10 -10.09 7.28 -0.61
CA ILE A 10 -8.85 7.30 0.17
C ILE A 10 -7.89 6.28 -0.41
N PHE A 11 -6.66 6.68 -0.70
CA PHE A 11 -5.54 5.77 -0.91
C PHE A 11 -4.58 5.91 0.27
N ALA A 12 -4.37 4.83 1.02
CA ALA A 12 -3.54 4.81 2.21
C ALA A 12 -2.33 3.89 2.05
N ASP A 13 -1.16 4.45 2.34
CA ASP A 13 0.12 3.74 2.41
C ASP A 13 0.66 3.89 3.84
N PRO A 14 0.08 3.16 4.82
CA PRO A 14 0.46 3.29 6.22
C PRO A 14 1.82 2.67 6.49
N PRO A 15 2.47 2.97 7.64
CA PRO A 15 3.65 2.25 8.10
C PRO A 15 3.45 0.73 8.06
N TYR A 16 4.50 -0.01 7.64
CA TYR A 16 4.41 -1.47 7.49
C TYR A 16 4.86 -2.22 8.74
N ASN A 17 5.47 -1.53 9.70
CA ASN A 17 6.11 -2.13 10.88
C ASN A 17 7.16 -3.17 10.47
N LEU A 18 8.07 -2.78 9.61
CA LEU A 18 9.02 -3.69 8.94
C LEU A 18 9.95 -4.42 9.91
N GLN A 19 10.20 -3.87 11.10
CA GLN A 19 11.05 -4.45 12.15
C GLN A 19 12.40 -4.95 11.62
N LEU A 20 12.99 -4.21 10.67
CA LEU A 20 14.29 -4.53 10.11
C LEU A 20 15.36 -4.22 11.16
N LYS A 21 15.86 -5.24 11.84
CA LYS A 21 16.97 -5.12 12.76
C LYS A 21 18.30 -5.34 12.02
N GLY A 22 19.17 -4.33 12.07
CA GLY A 22 20.56 -4.44 11.65
C GLY A 22 20.86 -4.00 10.22
N ASP A 23 22.14 -3.76 9.99
CA ASP A 23 22.67 -3.35 8.70
C ASP A 23 22.52 -4.45 7.65
N LEU A 24 21.80 -4.15 6.58
CA LEU A 24 21.70 -4.99 5.40
C LEU A 24 22.82 -4.59 4.43
N HIS A 25 23.66 -5.55 4.06
CA HIS A 25 24.72 -5.36 3.07
C HIS A 25 24.41 -6.16 1.81
N ARG A 26 24.78 -5.60 0.64
CA ARG A 26 24.79 -6.30 -0.63
C ARG A 26 25.95 -7.31 -0.68
N PRO A 27 25.98 -8.22 -1.66
CA PRO A 27 27.10 -9.16 -1.83
C PRO A 27 28.46 -8.47 -2.04
N ASP A 28 28.48 -7.23 -2.54
CA ASP A 28 29.64 -6.39 -2.73
C ASP A 28 30.05 -5.62 -1.46
N ASN A 29 29.43 -5.94 -0.32
CA ASN A 29 29.63 -5.31 0.98
C ASN A 29 29.14 -3.84 1.08
N SER A 30 28.50 -3.32 0.05
CA SER A 30 27.87 -1.99 0.15
C SER A 30 26.61 -2.04 1.04
N ARG A 31 26.40 -1.01 1.86
CA ARG A 31 25.23 -0.90 2.74
C ARG A 31 23.96 -0.75 1.90
N VAL A 32 22.92 -1.51 2.24
CA VAL A 32 21.58 -1.29 1.70
C VAL A 32 20.92 -0.20 2.53
N ASP A 33 20.48 0.86 1.87
CA ASP A 33 19.63 1.88 2.46
C ASP A 33 18.25 1.26 2.72
N ALA A 34 18.11 0.62 3.88
CA ALA A 34 16.89 -0.02 4.34
C ALA A 34 16.05 0.99 5.12
N VAL A 35 14.73 0.80 5.11
CA VAL A 35 13.82 1.61 5.91
C VAL A 35 13.98 1.19 7.37
N ASP A 36 14.68 2.01 8.15
CA ASP A 36 14.85 1.89 9.60
C ASP A 36 14.33 3.15 10.34
N ASP A 37 13.48 3.91 9.68
CA ASP A 37 12.90 5.14 10.19
C ASP A 37 11.99 4.89 11.40
N ASP A 38 12.06 5.79 12.39
CA ASP A 38 11.27 5.71 13.63
C ASP A 38 9.76 5.65 13.39
N TRP A 39 9.26 6.27 12.31
CA TRP A 39 7.84 6.26 11.96
C TRP A 39 7.29 4.88 11.55
N ASP A 40 8.16 3.94 11.15
CA ASP A 40 7.79 2.56 10.80
C ASP A 40 8.07 1.56 11.93
N GLN A 41 8.45 2.03 13.12
CA GLN A 41 8.77 1.20 14.27
C GLN A 41 7.69 1.30 15.35
N PHE A 42 7.11 0.17 15.70
CA PHE A 42 6.14 0.07 16.79
C PHE A 42 6.69 -0.83 17.90
N SER A 43 6.43 -0.45 19.14
CA SER A 43 6.90 -1.18 20.31
C SER A 43 6.31 -2.60 20.44
N SER A 44 5.15 -2.83 19.85
CA SER A 44 4.45 -4.12 19.84
C SER A 44 3.41 -4.19 18.72
N PHE A 45 2.94 -5.39 18.43
CA PHE A 45 1.78 -5.56 17.54
C PHE A 45 0.51 -4.92 18.09
N ALA A 46 0.33 -4.88 19.41
CA ALA A 46 -0.79 -4.20 20.03
C ALA A 46 -0.75 -2.68 19.77
N ALA A 47 0.45 -2.07 19.83
CA ALA A 47 0.63 -0.65 19.50
C ALA A 47 0.34 -0.39 18.02
N TYR A 48 0.79 -1.27 17.12
CA TYR A 48 0.48 -1.19 15.69
C TYR A 48 -1.02 -1.33 15.41
N ASP A 49 -1.68 -2.27 16.07
CA ASP A 49 -3.13 -2.47 15.93
C ASP A 49 -3.91 -1.25 16.46
N ALA A 50 -3.49 -0.65 17.58
CA ALA A 50 -4.09 0.57 18.10
C ALA A 50 -3.96 1.74 17.13
N PHE A 51 -2.78 1.94 16.54
CA PHE A 51 -2.54 2.92 15.48
C PHE A 51 -3.44 2.66 14.27
N THR A 52 -3.47 1.40 13.77
CA THR A 52 -4.26 1.00 12.60
C THR A 52 -5.75 1.24 12.83
N ASN A 53 -6.28 0.86 13.98
CA ASN A 53 -7.68 1.10 14.35
C ASN A 53 -8.02 2.60 14.42
N ALA A 54 -7.10 3.42 14.95
CA ALA A 54 -7.31 4.86 15.08
C ALA A 54 -7.46 5.55 13.73
N TRP A 55 -6.52 5.31 12.80
CA TRP A 55 -6.60 5.96 11.48
C TRP A 55 -7.71 5.38 10.61
N LEU A 56 -8.01 4.07 10.66
CA LEU A 56 -9.15 3.48 9.94
C LEU A 56 -10.49 4.06 10.41
N LYS A 57 -10.66 4.26 11.72
CA LYS A 57 -11.83 4.93 12.28
C LYS A 57 -11.96 6.36 11.77
N ALA A 58 -10.86 7.11 11.72
CA ALA A 58 -10.83 8.46 11.18
C ALA A 58 -11.15 8.50 9.67
N ALA A 59 -10.57 7.58 8.89
CA ALA A 59 -10.83 7.43 7.46
C ALA A 59 -12.31 7.12 7.19
N ARG A 60 -12.90 6.20 7.95
CA ARG A 60 -14.33 5.85 7.82
C ARG A 60 -15.26 7.04 8.08
N ARG A 61 -14.92 7.90 9.06
CA ARG A 61 -15.67 9.13 9.32
C ARG A 61 -15.63 10.09 8.14
N LEU A 62 -14.47 10.17 7.46
CA LEU A 62 -14.29 11.09 6.33
C LEU A 62 -14.92 10.59 5.04
N LEU A 63 -14.98 9.27 4.82
CA LEU A 63 -15.57 8.70 3.61
C LEU A 63 -17.07 9.01 3.51
N LYS A 64 -17.51 9.45 2.34
CA LYS A 64 -18.92 9.53 1.97
C LYS A 64 -19.58 8.14 2.07
N PRO A 65 -20.92 8.04 2.10
CA PRO A 65 -21.63 6.75 2.12
C PRO A 65 -21.23 5.81 0.98
N ASP A 66 -21.01 6.36 -0.22
CA ASP A 66 -20.60 5.64 -1.42
C ASP A 66 -19.07 5.67 -1.65
N GLY A 67 -18.30 6.16 -0.68
CA GLY A 67 -16.85 6.27 -0.77
C GLY A 67 -16.14 4.94 -0.63
N ALA A 68 -14.93 4.88 -1.16
CA ALA A 68 -14.06 3.70 -1.13
C ALA A 68 -12.67 4.02 -0.57
N ILE A 69 -12.00 2.97 -0.11
CA ILE A 69 -10.63 3.04 0.40
C ILE A 69 -9.76 1.96 -0.25
N TRP A 70 -8.55 2.35 -0.62
CA TRP A 70 -7.47 1.46 -0.96
C TRP A 70 -6.41 1.51 0.14
N VAL A 71 -5.96 0.37 0.61
CA VAL A 71 -4.86 0.30 1.58
C VAL A 71 -3.80 -0.64 1.03
N ILE A 72 -2.59 -0.12 0.81
CA ILE A 72 -1.45 -0.93 0.38
C ILE A 72 -0.66 -1.41 1.59
N GLY A 73 -0.09 -2.60 1.48
CA GLY A 73 0.77 -3.18 2.50
C GLY A 73 1.59 -4.35 1.99
N SER A 74 2.51 -4.79 2.82
CA SER A 74 3.30 -5.99 2.61
C SER A 74 2.86 -7.13 3.53
N TYR A 75 3.50 -8.28 3.41
CA TYR A 75 3.25 -9.43 4.31
C TYR A 75 3.47 -9.12 5.80
N HIS A 76 4.13 -8.01 6.14
CA HIS A 76 4.34 -7.61 7.54
C HIS A 76 3.06 -7.09 8.21
N ASN A 77 2.19 -6.42 7.45
CA ASN A 77 1.06 -5.69 8.02
C ASN A 77 -0.30 -5.98 7.38
N ILE A 78 -0.33 -6.41 6.10
CA ILE A 78 -1.59 -6.43 5.33
C ILE A 78 -2.68 -7.32 5.95
N PHE A 79 -2.30 -8.42 6.59
CA PHE A 79 -3.26 -9.32 7.23
C PHE A 79 -3.92 -8.66 8.47
N ARG A 80 -3.15 -7.87 9.24
CA ARG A 80 -3.69 -7.10 10.39
C ARG A 80 -4.57 -5.96 9.92
N VAL A 81 -4.16 -5.26 8.86
CA VAL A 81 -4.96 -4.19 8.23
C VAL A 81 -6.27 -4.75 7.70
N GLY A 82 -6.24 -5.91 7.02
CA GLY A 82 -7.44 -6.57 6.52
C GLY A 82 -8.43 -6.92 7.64
N ALA A 83 -7.95 -7.51 8.73
CA ALA A 83 -8.78 -7.80 9.90
C ALA A 83 -9.36 -6.52 10.52
N ALA A 84 -8.55 -5.46 10.64
CA ALA A 84 -8.99 -4.18 11.18
C ALA A 84 -10.07 -3.51 10.30
N LEU A 85 -9.93 -3.56 8.95
CA LEU A 85 -10.95 -3.09 8.02
C LEU A 85 -12.30 -3.78 8.28
N GLN A 86 -12.32 -5.11 8.39
CA GLN A 86 -13.52 -5.88 8.68
C GLN A 86 -14.11 -5.55 10.06
N ASN A 87 -13.27 -5.42 11.09
CA ASN A 87 -13.69 -5.02 12.44
C ASN A 87 -14.32 -3.62 12.48
N HIS A 88 -13.90 -2.72 11.58
CA HIS A 88 -14.51 -1.41 11.40
C HIS A 88 -15.68 -1.40 10.40
N SER A 89 -16.21 -2.57 10.03
CA SER A 89 -17.36 -2.70 9.12
C SER A 89 -17.15 -2.06 7.74
N TYR A 90 -15.91 -2.06 7.24
CA TYR A 90 -15.68 -1.84 5.82
C TYR A 90 -16.06 -3.11 5.06
N TRP A 91 -16.58 -2.95 3.86
CA TRP A 91 -16.90 -4.05 2.97
C TRP A 91 -15.76 -4.26 1.96
N ILE A 92 -15.00 -5.33 2.14
CA ILE A 92 -13.88 -5.65 1.23
C ILE A 92 -14.43 -6.09 -0.10
N LEU A 93 -14.01 -5.42 -1.17
CA LEU A 93 -14.40 -5.68 -2.56
C LEU A 93 -13.42 -6.63 -3.24
N ASN A 94 -12.13 -6.34 -3.13
CA ASN A 94 -11.04 -7.20 -3.61
C ASN A 94 -9.78 -7.02 -2.78
N ASP A 95 -8.93 -8.03 -2.80
CA ASP A 95 -7.49 -7.90 -2.65
C ASP A 95 -6.86 -7.83 -4.05
N VAL A 96 -5.90 -6.94 -4.23
CA VAL A 96 -5.18 -6.75 -5.49
C VAL A 96 -3.71 -6.93 -5.24
N VAL A 97 -3.07 -7.83 -5.98
CA VAL A 97 -1.64 -8.11 -5.87
C VAL A 97 -0.87 -7.27 -6.88
N TRP A 98 -0.07 -6.32 -6.40
CA TRP A 98 0.92 -5.67 -7.23
C TRP A 98 2.16 -6.55 -7.33
N ARG A 99 2.36 -7.20 -8.46
CA ARG A 99 3.56 -7.95 -8.81
C ARG A 99 4.62 -6.98 -9.34
N LYS A 100 5.76 -6.93 -8.67
CA LYS A 100 6.88 -6.06 -9.05
C LYS A 100 7.62 -6.67 -10.25
N ALA A 101 7.69 -5.95 -11.36
CA ALA A 101 8.41 -6.41 -12.55
C ALA A 101 9.94 -6.52 -12.30
N ASN A 102 10.46 -5.71 -11.37
CA ASN A 102 11.88 -5.62 -11.02
C ASN A 102 12.08 -5.62 -9.49
N PRO A 103 11.69 -6.70 -8.76
CA PRO A 103 11.80 -6.74 -7.32
C PRO A 103 13.26 -6.77 -6.87
N MET A 104 13.54 -6.16 -5.71
CA MET A 104 14.87 -6.29 -5.09
C MET A 104 15.09 -7.72 -4.59
N PRO A 105 16.24 -8.33 -4.90
CA PRO A 105 16.55 -9.68 -4.44
C PRO A 105 16.70 -9.76 -2.93
N ASN A 106 16.49 -10.94 -2.35
CA ASN A 106 16.87 -11.21 -0.97
C ASN A 106 18.38 -11.46 -0.89
N PHE A 107 19.14 -10.46 -0.49
CA PHE A 107 20.61 -10.50 -0.50
C PHE A 107 21.21 -11.60 0.40
N ARG A 108 20.49 -12.02 1.45
CA ARG A 108 20.94 -13.11 2.33
C ARG A 108 20.61 -14.51 1.79
N GLY A 109 19.84 -14.62 0.72
CA GLY A 109 19.44 -15.90 0.11
C GLY A 109 18.68 -16.86 1.03
N LYS A 110 18.09 -16.36 2.13
CA LYS A 110 17.41 -17.18 3.15
C LYS A 110 15.89 -17.17 3.05
N ARG A 111 15.33 -16.36 2.16
CA ARG A 111 13.90 -16.23 1.89
C ARG A 111 13.68 -15.96 0.41
N PHE A 112 12.45 -16.12 -0.03
CA PHE A 112 12.06 -15.72 -1.39
C PHE A 112 12.27 -14.21 -1.59
N THR A 113 12.53 -13.81 -2.82
CA THR A 113 12.45 -12.40 -3.22
C THR A 113 11.04 -11.87 -2.95
N ASN A 114 10.93 -10.73 -2.26
CA ASN A 114 9.64 -10.09 -2.01
C ASN A 114 9.14 -9.41 -3.28
N ALA A 115 8.51 -10.19 -4.15
CA ALA A 115 8.14 -9.81 -5.51
C ALA A 115 6.73 -9.19 -5.61
N HIS A 116 6.02 -8.99 -4.51
CA HIS A 116 4.70 -8.37 -4.55
C HIS A 116 4.37 -7.59 -3.28
N GLU A 117 3.42 -6.70 -3.41
CA GLU A 117 2.67 -6.09 -2.30
C GLU A 117 1.17 -6.30 -2.56
N THR A 118 0.38 -6.22 -1.50
CA THR A 118 -1.07 -6.41 -1.58
C THR A 118 -1.77 -5.09 -1.30
N MET A 119 -2.77 -4.77 -2.10
CA MET A 119 -3.71 -3.70 -1.83
C MET A 119 -5.07 -4.29 -1.47
N ILE A 120 -5.71 -3.77 -0.45
CA ILE A 120 -7.09 -4.09 -0.12
C ILE A 120 -7.96 -2.94 -0.60
N TRP A 121 -8.93 -3.25 -1.46
CA TRP A 121 -9.96 -2.33 -1.88
C TRP A 121 -11.25 -2.61 -1.13
N ALA A 122 -11.79 -1.60 -0.48
CA ALA A 122 -13.00 -1.73 0.32
C ALA A 122 -13.92 -0.52 0.15
N SER A 123 -15.22 -0.74 0.17
CA SER A 123 -16.22 0.32 0.30
C SER A 123 -16.53 0.61 1.77
N LYS A 124 -17.15 1.76 2.03
CA LYS A 124 -17.55 2.14 3.39
C LYS A 124 -18.50 1.14 4.03
N SER A 125 -19.38 0.52 3.22
CA SER A 125 -20.35 -0.49 3.65
C SER A 125 -20.72 -1.41 2.49
N GLU A 126 -21.40 -2.51 2.80
CA GLU A 126 -21.93 -3.45 1.80
C GLU A 126 -22.87 -2.78 0.78
N ASN A 127 -23.64 -1.78 1.23
CA ASN A 127 -24.64 -1.11 0.40
C ASN A 127 -24.10 0.13 -0.34
N SER A 128 -22.80 0.44 -0.22
CA SER A 128 -22.18 1.57 -0.90
C SER A 128 -22.21 1.40 -2.42
N LYS A 129 -22.59 2.47 -3.12
CA LYS A 129 -22.59 2.55 -4.58
C LYS A 129 -21.27 3.15 -5.06
N TYR A 130 -20.19 2.43 -4.80
CA TYR A 130 -18.84 2.88 -5.18
C TYR A 130 -18.68 2.97 -6.71
N THR A 131 -17.78 3.85 -7.15
CA THR A 131 -17.42 3.97 -8.58
C THR A 131 -16.45 2.88 -8.99
N PHE A 132 -16.74 2.21 -10.11
CA PHE A 132 -15.83 1.26 -10.75
C PHE A 132 -15.83 1.50 -12.27
N ASN A 133 -14.70 1.96 -12.80
CA ASN A 133 -14.55 2.33 -14.21
C ASN A 133 -14.28 1.10 -15.09
N TYR A 134 -15.25 0.19 -15.16
CA TYR A 134 -15.12 -1.12 -15.83
C TYR A 134 -14.57 -1.02 -17.26
N ASP A 135 -15.15 -0.15 -18.09
CA ASP A 135 -14.77 -0.03 -19.50
C ASP A 135 -13.38 0.59 -19.67
N ALA A 136 -13.03 1.58 -18.87
CA ALA A 136 -11.69 2.17 -18.88
C ALA A 136 -10.64 1.14 -18.46
N LEU A 137 -10.87 0.38 -17.40
CA LEU A 137 -9.97 -0.68 -16.95
C LEU A 137 -9.85 -1.81 -17.99
N LYS A 138 -10.96 -2.18 -18.63
CA LYS A 138 -10.97 -3.16 -19.71
C LYS A 138 -10.16 -2.70 -20.92
N ALA A 139 -10.26 -1.41 -21.30
CA ALA A 139 -9.47 -0.83 -22.37
C ALA A 139 -7.96 -0.87 -22.06
N LEU A 140 -7.56 -0.69 -20.80
CA LEU A 140 -6.17 -0.81 -20.34
C LEU A 140 -5.67 -2.27 -20.32
N ASN A 141 -6.54 -3.26 -20.47
CA ASN A 141 -6.23 -4.69 -20.43
C ASN A 141 -6.65 -5.41 -21.73
N GLU A 142 -6.34 -4.81 -22.88
CA GLU A 142 -6.55 -5.40 -24.21
C GLU A 142 -8.01 -5.82 -24.49
N GLY A 143 -8.98 -5.11 -23.92
CA GLY A 143 -10.39 -5.42 -24.06
C GLY A 143 -10.89 -6.57 -23.17
N ILE A 144 -10.05 -7.07 -22.26
CA ILE A 144 -10.41 -8.12 -21.30
C ILE A 144 -10.60 -7.49 -19.91
N GLN A 145 -11.53 -8.01 -19.11
CA GLN A 145 -11.75 -7.54 -17.75
C GLN A 145 -10.43 -7.47 -16.96
N MET A 146 -10.20 -6.33 -16.27
CA MET A 146 -9.01 -6.14 -15.46
C MET A 146 -8.95 -7.19 -14.35
N ARG A 147 -7.76 -7.76 -14.17
CA ARG A 147 -7.47 -8.77 -13.16
C ARG A 147 -6.99 -8.11 -11.86
N SER A 148 -7.05 -8.86 -10.77
CA SER A 148 -6.55 -8.43 -9.44
C SER A 148 -5.05 -8.71 -9.23
N ASP A 149 -4.30 -9.02 -10.29
CA ASP A 149 -2.84 -9.20 -10.26
C ASP A 149 -2.17 -8.28 -11.29
N TRP A 150 -1.57 -7.20 -10.82
CA TRP A 150 -1.00 -6.15 -11.67
C TRP A 150 0.51 -6.26 -11.75
N LEU A 151 1.06 -6.42 -12.95
CA LEU A 151 2.50 -6.40 -13.18
C LEU A 151 2.94 -4.96 -13.47
N LEU A 152 3.60 -4.32 -12.52
CA LEU A 152 4.10 -2.95 -12.62
C LEU A 152 5.50 -2.85 -12.02
N PRO A 153 6.38 -1.98 -12.55
CA PRO A 153 7.69 -1.75 -11.97
C PRO A 153 7.59 -1.07 -10.61
N ILE A 154 8.64 -1.18 -9.80
CA ILE A 154 8.82 -0.31 -8.63
C ILE A 154 9.20 1.10 -9.10
N CYS A 155 8.93 2.10 -8.27
CA CYS A 155 9.36 3.47 -8.53
C CYS A 155 10.90 3.54 -8.65
N ASN A 156 11.40 3.97 -9.80
CA ASN A 156 12.83 4.09 -10.09
C ASN A 156 13.12 5.23 -11.08
N GLY A 157 14.42 5.47 -11.35
CA GLY A 157 14.85 6.41 -12.37
C GLY A 157 14.33 7.84 -12.14
N HIS A 158 13.79 8.44 -13.21
CA HIS A 158 13.31 9.82 -13.20
C HIS A 158 12.02 10.05 -12.40
N GLU A 159 11.22 9.00 -12.22
CA GLU A 159 9.99 9.06 -11.41
C GLU A 159 10.30 9.28 -9.92
N ARG A 160 11.49 8.84 -9.47
CA ARG A 160 11.85 8.93 -8.06
C ARG A 160 12.17 10.37 -7.67
N LEU A 161 11.41 10.89 -6.71
CA LEU A 161 11.64 12.21 -6.12
C LEU A 161 12.96 12.24 -5.37
N LYS A 162 13.67 13.34 -5.55
CA LYS A 162 14.95 13.61 -4.90
C LYS A 162 14.85 14.88 -4.07
N ASN A 163 15.61 14.94 -2.98
CA ASN A 163 15.81 16.14 -2.19
C ASN A 163 16.84 17.06 -2.88
N ASP A 164 17.09 18.24 -2.29
CA ASP A 164 18.04 19.24 -2.81
C ASP A 164 19.49 18.72 -2.85
N GLN A 165 19.80 17.66 -2.13
CA GLN A 165 21.12 17.01 -2.10
C GLN A 165 21.25 15.87 -3.13
N GLY A 166 20.17 15.55 -3.85
CA GLY A 166 20.13 14.50 -4.85
C GLY A 166 19.81 13.09 -4.30
N ASP A 167 19.57 12.98 -2.99
CA ASP A 167 19.16 11.74 -2.33
C ASP A 167 17.66 11.48 -2.51
N LYS A 168 17.21 10.25 -2.21
CA LYS A 168 15.79 9.88 -2.26
C LYS A 168 14.99 10.75 -1.27
N ALA A 169 14.00 11.48 -1.75
CA ALA A 169 13.09 12.25 -0.89
C ALA A 169 12.22 11.36 0.00
N HIS A 170 11.90 10.12 -0.46
CA HIS A 170 11.16 9.14 0.30
C HIS A 170 11.68 7.71 0.00
N PRO A 171 11.99 6.89 1.02
CA PRO A 171 12.61 5.57 0.82
C PRO A 171 11.72 4.57 0.09
N THR A 172 10.41 4.64 0.31
CA THR A 172 9.40 3.67 -0.18
C THR A 172 8.38 4.27 -1.14
N GLN A 173 8.76 5.29 -1.93
CA GLN A 173 7.87 5.91 -2.92
C GLN A 173 7.22 4.85 -3.81
N LYS A 174 5.89 4.91 -3.94
CA LYS A 174 5.13 4.05 -4.84
C LYS A 174 5.17 4.57 -6.28
N PRO A 175 5.11 3.68 -7.30
CA PRO A 175 5.07 4.11 -8.70
C PRO A 175 3.75 4.80 -9.01
N GLU A 176 3.79 5.83 -9.83
CA GLU A 176 2.63 6.62 -10.26
C GLU A 176 1.60 5.76 -11.02
N SER A 177 2.11 4.80 -11.81
CA SER A 177 1.29 3.84 -12.55
C SER A 177 0.38 2.99 -11.64
N LEU A 178 0.77 2.79 -10.39
CA LEU A 178 -0.05 2.09 -9.41
C LEU A 178 -1.26 2.95 -9.01
N LEU A 179 -1.04 4.25 -8.76
CA LEU A 179 -2.09 5.19 -8.38
C LEU A 179 -3.09 5.40 -9.51
N HIS A 180 -2.61 5.52 -10.76
CA HIS A 180 -3.47 5.68 -11.93
C HIS A 180 -4.48 4.55 -12.13
N ARG A 181 -4.17 3.34 -11.67
CA ARG A 181 -5.12 2.20 -11.78
C ARG A 181 -6.16 2.17 -10.67
N ASN A 182 -5.94 2.89 -9.57
CA ASN A 182 -6.84 2.94 -8.43
C ASN A 182 -7.86 4.10 -8.53
N LEU A 183 -7.61 5.05 -9.43
CA LEU A 183 -8.45 6.20 -9.71
C LEU A 183 -9.39 5.92 -10.89
#